data_1a9dab37679cb57421eadccd4ee6af48
#
_entry.id   1a9dab37679cb57421eadccd4ee6af48
#
_cell.length_a   1.000
_cell.length_b   1.000
_cell.length_c   1.000
_cell.angle_alpha   90.00
_cell.angle_beta   90.00
_cell.angle_gamma   90.00
#
_symmetry.space_group_name_H-M   'P 1'
#
loop_
_entity.id
_entity.type
_entity.pdbx_description
1 polymer ?
#
loop_
_entity_poly.entity_id
_entity_poly.type
_entity_poly.pdbx_seq_one_letter_code
_entity_poly.pdbx_strand_id
1 'polypeptide(L)'
;VTVANGSTDRTLLDKTFRVSLILKGLDGLLELVGGILLLLVSPAQIGAWVRLLTQHELSEDPHDLVATTLVHWAGTMTVSATLFGALYLLLHGAVKVVLVWAVLRDKLWAYPWMIAFLMAFILYQSYELVVAFSWGLALLTAFDIFIVWLTWHEYRAHRARSAHTPAGNAARQA
;
A
#
# COMPACT_ATOMS: atom_id res chain seq x y z
N VAL A 1 3.03 -36.55 21.67
CA VAL A 1 3.15 -35.14 22.14
C VAL A 1 3.63 -34.26 21.00
N THR A 2 2.76 -33.83 20.06
CA THR A 2 3.14 -32.80 19.06
C THR A 2 1.89 -32.21 18.39
N VAL A 3 0.88 -31.77 19.17
CA VAL A 3 -0.34 -31.15 18.59
C VAL A 3 -0.48 -29.66 18.95
N ALA A 4 0.41 -29.11 19.78
CA ALA A 4 0.26 -27.75 20.33
C ALA A 4 0.81 -26.62 19.43
N ASN A 5 1.59 -26.91 18.38
CA ASN A 5 2.28 -25.88 17.58
C ASN A 5 1.43 -25.30 16.43
N GLY A 6 0.48 -26.08 15.90
CA GLY A 6 -0.30 -25.65 14.72
C GLY A 6 -1.38 -24.58 14.98
N SER A 7 -1.83 -24.42 16.21
CA SER A 7 -2.86 -23.41 16.56
C SER A 7 -2.26 -22.03 16.81
N THR A 8 -1.07 -21.98 17.40
CA THR A 8 -0.36 -20.72 17.68
C THR A 8 0.16 -20.07 16.39
N ASP A 9 0.66 -20.87 15.46
CA ASP A 9 1.18 -20.38 14.16
C ASP A 9 0.04 -19.80 13.29
N ARG A 10 -1.16 -20.41 13.30
CA ARG A 10 -2.33 -19.89 12.59
C ARG A 10 -2.79 -18.55 13.13
N THR A 11 -2.87 -18.42 14.45
CA THR A 11 -3.26 -17.16 15.09
C THR A 11 -2.25 -16.03 14.87
N LEU A 12 -0.97 -16.34 14.78
CA LEU A 12 0.08 -15.37 14.45
C LEU A 12 -0.03 -14.91 13.00
N LEU A 13 -0.23 -15.84 12.05
CA LEU A 13 -0.42 -15.51 10.63
C LEU A 13 -1.67 -14.64 10.42
N ASP A 14 -2.80 -14.98 11.04
CA ASP A 14 -4.04 -14.22 10.95
C ASP A 14 -3.87 -12.80 11.52
N LYS A 15 -3.16 -12.65 12.65
CA LYS A 15 -2.84 -11.33 13.22
C LYS A 15 -1.93 -10.52 12.32
N THR A 16 -0.85 -11.13 11.83
CA THR A 16 0.10 -10.47 10.93
C THR A 16 -0.59 -10.02 9.66
N PHE A 17 -1.45 -10.86 9.07
CA PHE A 17 -2.23 -10.51 7.91
C PHE A 17 -3.14 -9.30 8.16
N ARG A 18 -3.92 -9.31 9.24
CA ARG A 18 -4.80 -8.18 9.60
C ARG A 18 -4.03 -6.88 9.85
N VAL A 19 -2.91 -6.96 10.58
CA VAL A 19 -2.06 -5.78 10.84
C VAL A 19 -1.48 -5.24 9.54
N SER A 20 -0.95 -6.10 8.67
CA SER A 20 -0.41 -5.70 7.36
C SER A 20 -1.47 -5.06 6.47
N LEU A 21 -2.71 -5.59 6.49
CA LEU A 21 -3.85 -5.02 5.77
C LEU A 21 -4.24 -3.64 6.31
N ILE A 22 -4.28 -3.48 7.63
CA ILE A 22 -4.59 -2.18 8.26
C ILE A 22 -3.51 -1.15 7.89
N LEU A 23 -2.24 -1.52 7.95
CA LEU A 23 -1.14 -0.64 7.54
C LEU A 23 -1.26 -0.24 6.06
N LYS A 24 -1.62 -1.19 5.17
CA LYS A 24 -1.85 -0.90 3.75
C LYS A 24 -3.08 -0.01 3.52
N GLY A 25 -4.13 -0.20 4.32
CA GLY A 25 -5.31 0.67 4.31
C GLY A 25 -4.99 2.09 4.77
N LEU A 26 -4.18 2.22 5.82
CA LEU A 26 -3.71 3.52 6.32
C LEU A 26 -2.83 4.23 5.28
N ASP A 27 -1.92 3.52 4.63
CA ASP A 27 -1.14 4.02 3.50
C ASP A 27 -2.05 4.55 2.38
N GLY A 28 -3.09 3.79 2.00
CA GLY A 28 -4.09 4.26 1.03
C GLY A 28 -4.86 5.51 1.48
N LEU A 29 -5.17 5.64 2.78
CA LEU A 29 -5.79 6.85 3.32
C LEU A 29 -4.84 8.05 3.26
N LEU A 30 -3.56 7.86 3.56
CA LEU A 30 -2.54 8.91 3.44
C LEU A 30 -2.38 9.36 1.98
N GLU A 31 -2.42 8.44 1.02
CA GLU A 31 -2.43 8.77 -0.40
C GLU A 31 -3.66 9.60 -0.80
N LEU A 32 -4.86 9.24 -0.31
CA LEU A 32 -6.07 10.03 -0.54
C LEU A 32 -5.94 11.45 0.01
N VAL A 33 -5.46 11.59 1.25
CA VAL A 33 -5.23 12.90 1.86
C VAL A 33 -4.18 13.67 1.06
N GLY A 34 -3.06 13.04 0.70
CA GLY A 34 -2.01 13.64 -0.13
C GLY A 34 -2.53 14.09 -1.50
N GLY A 35 -3.33 13.27 -2.16
CA GLY A 35 -3.96 13.60 -3.44
C GLY A 35 -4.90 14.80 -3.33
N ILE A 36 -5.75 14.85 -2.28
CA ILE A 36 -6.63 16.00 -2.02
C ILE A 36 -5.79 17.26 -1.76
N LEU A 37 -4.75 17.17 -0.94
CA LEU A 37 -3.87 18.30 -0.67
C LEU A 37 -3.20 18.81 -1.94
N LEU A 38 -2.72 17.93 -2.81
CA LEU A 38 -2.15 18.32 -4.11
C LEU A 38 -3.16 19.01 -5.04
N LEU A 39 -4.47 18.71 -4.91
CA LEU A 39 -5.51 19.44 -5.66
C LEU A 39 -5.76 20.85 -5.10
N LEU A 40 -5.60 21.02 -3.80
CA LEU A 40 -5.90 22.29 -3.11
C LEU A 40 -4.72 23.25 -3.10
N VAL A 41 -3.50 22.76 -3.24
CA VAL A 41 -2.26 23.52 -3.11
C VAL A 41 -1.62 23.74 -4.47
N SER A 42 -1.26 24.98 -4.79
CA SER A 42 -0.55 25.30 -6.04
C SER A 42 0.93 24.86 -5.97
N PRO A 43 1.58 24.55 -7.12
CA PRO A 43 3.01 24.26 -7.17
C PRO A 43 3.89 25.35 -6.53
N ALA A 44 3.50 26.60 -6.69
CA ALA A 44 4.20 27.74 -6.09
C ALA A 44 4.15 27.73 -4.55
N GLN A 45 2.99 27.34 -3.98
CA GLN A 45 2.86 27.19 -2.53
C GLN A 45 3.65 26.01 -2.01
N ILE A 46 3.67 24.87 -2.74
CA ILE A 46 4.51 23.71 -2.40
C ILE A 46 5.98 24.14 -2.37
N GLY A 47 6.44 24.83 -3.42
CA GLY A 47 7.81 25.34 -3.48
C GLY A 47 8.14 26.34 -2.36
N ALA A 48 7.19 27.19 -1.95
CA ALA A 48 7.37 28.08 -0.83
C ALA A 48 7.49 27.34 0.51
N TRP A 49 6.65 26.34 0.75
CA TRP A 49 6.71 25.53 1.97
C TRP A 49 7.98 24.68 2.05
N VAL A 50 8.38 24.06 0.93
CA VAL A 50 9.64 23.29 0.90
C VAL A 50 10.81 24.20 1.24
N ARG A 51 10.91 25.39 0.65
CA ARG A 51 11.97 26.36 0.98
C ARG A 51 11.94 26.80 2.43
N LEU A 52 10.75 27.05 3.00
CA LEU A 52 10.60 27.45 4.40
C LEU A 52 11.10 26.31 5.34
N LEU A 53 10.76 25.07 5.03
CA LEU A 53 11.15 23.92 5.86
C LEU A 53 12.64 23.57 5.74
N THR A 54 13.23 23.79 4.56
CA THR A 54 14.63 23.46 4.30
C THR A 54 15.60 24.61 4.50
N GLN A 55 15.09 25.85 4.74
CA GLN A 55 15.95 27.03 4.87
C GLN A 55 16.94 26.94 6.03
N HIS A 56 16.57 26.29 7.14
CA HIS A 56 17.44 26.11 8.30
C HIS A 56 18.59 25.16 7.96
N GLU A 57 18.30 24.01 7.41
CA GLU A 57 19.28 23.03 6.97
C GLU A 57 20.23 23.60 5.92
N LEU A 58 19.69 24.31 4.92
CA LEU A 58 20.50 24.95 3.87
C LEU A 58 21.33 26.14 4.37
N SER A 59 20.97 26.74 5.53
CA SER A 59 21.78 27.78 6.16
C SER A 59 22.95 27.21 6.94
N GLU A 60 22.83 25.99 7.47
CA GLU A 60 23.88 25.29 8.21
C GLU A 60 24.81 24.51 7.24
N ASP A 61 24.22 23.77 6.29
CA ASP A 61 24.93 23.06 5.23
C ASP A 61 24.32 23.34 3.84
N PRO A 62 24.87 24.30 3.08
CA PRO A 62 24.40 24.60 1.72
C PRO A 62 24.50 23.44 0.72
N HIS A 63 25.24 22.38 1.05
CA HIS A 63 25.42 21.19 0.22
C HIS A 63 24.59 20.00 0.73
N ASP A 64 23.68 20.20 1.69
CA ASP A 64 22.78 19.14 2.10
C ASP A 64 22.00 18.57 0.91
N LEU A 65 22.25 17.28 0.63
CA LEU A 65 21.69 16.58 -0.55
C LEU A 65 20.18 16.45 -0.48
N VAL A 66 19.61 16.29 0.72
CA VAL A 66 18.16 16.12 0.89
C VAL A 66 17.46 17.44 0.67
N ALA A 67 17.93 18.49 1.35
CA ALA A 67 17.35 19.83 1.26
C ALA A 67 17.46 20.41 -0.17
N THR A 68 18.63 20.31 -0.81
CA THR A 68 18.85 20.76 -2.18
C THR A 68 18.00 19.99 -3.19
N THR A 69 17.88 18.66 -3.04
CA THR A 69 17.05 17.83 -3.91
C THR A 69 15.57 18.18 -3.76
N LEU A 70 15.07 18.37 -2.54
CA LEU A 70 13.69 18.76 -2.28
C LEU A 70 13.36 20.13 -2.89
N VAL A 71 14.24 21.14 -2.73
CA VAL A 71 14.04 22.47 -3.31
C VAL A 71 14.08 22.41 -4.84
N HIS A 72 15.02 21.67 -5.42
CA HIS A 72 15.11 21.49 -6.88
C HIS A 72 13.84 20.82 -7.41
N TRP A 73 13.41 19.71 -6.79
CA TRP A 73 12.22 18.98 -7.19
C TRP A 73 10.95 19.83 -7.10
N ALA A 74 10.78 20.55 -5.98
CA ALA A 74 9.65 21.47 -5.81
C ALA A 74 9.67 22.63 -6.83
N GLY A 75 10.85 23.08 -7.24
CA GLY A 75 11.03 24.11 -8.26
C GLY A 75 10.71 23.66 -9.70
N THR A 76 10.77 22.36 -9.98
CA THR A 76 10.43 21.79 -11.29
C THR A 76 8.98 21.37 -11.42
N MET A 77 8.19 21.44 -10.35
CA MET A 77 6.78 21.08 -10.39
C MET A 77 5.96 22.00 -11.27
N THR A 78 5.26 21.41 -12.24
CA THR A 78 4.28 22.11 -13.07
C THR A 78 2.86 21.81 -12.57
N VAL A 79 1.89 22.66 -12.95
CA VAL A 79 0.47 22.42 -12.65
C VAL A 79 0.00 21.08 -13.19
N SER A 80 0.42 20.71 -14.40
CA SER A 80 0.06 19.43 -15.04
C SER A 80 0.63 18.23 -14.27
N ALA A 81 1.89 18.31 -13.84
CA ALA A 81 2.54 17.24 -13.05
C ALA A 81 1.87 17.09 -11.68
N THR A 82 1.53 18.21 -11.03
CA THR A 82 0.82 18.20 -9.74
C THR A 82 -0.58 17.60 -9.87
N LEU A 83 -1.33 17.97 -10.91
CA LEU A 83 -2.66 17.43 -11.18
C LEU A 83 -2.60 15.93 -11.49
N PHE A 84 -1.64 15.51 -12.31
CA PHE A 84 -1.42 14.09 -12.61
C PHE A 84 -1.09 13.30 -11.34
N GLY A 85 -0.15 13.81 -10.51
CA GLY A 85 0.20 13.19 -9.24
C GLY A 85 -0.99 13.11 -8.28
N ALA A 86 -1.80 14.16 -8.20
CA ALA A 86 -3.02 14.18 -7.40
C ALA A 86 -4.02 13.10 -7.83
N LEU A 87 -4.33 13.03 -9.13
CA LEU A 87 -5.24 12.02 -9.67
C LEU A 87 -4.70 10.60 -9.47
N TYR A 88 -3.40 10.42 -9.67
CA TYR A 88 -2.73 9.15 -9.42
C TYR A 88 -2.90 8.70 -7.96
N LEU A 89 -2.56 9.57 -7.01
CA LEU A 89 -2.71 9.27 -5.57
C LEU A 89 -4.16 9.00 -5.17
N LEU A 90 -5.10 9.77 -5.69
CA LEU A 90 -6.53 9.57 -5.40
C LEU A 90 -7.04 8.23 -5.93
N LEU A 91 -6.75 7.90 -7.17
CA LEU A 91 -7.15 6.61 -7.76
C LEU A 91 -6.50 5.45 -7.03
N HIS A 92 -5.19 5.55 -6.79
CA HIS A 92 -4.42 4.50 -6.13
C HIS A 92 -4.87 4.29 -4.68
N GLY A 93 -4.98 5.36 -3.90
CA GLY A 93 -5.45 5.31 -2.54
C GLY A 93 -6.89 4.80 -2.42
N ALA A 94 -7.79 5.23 -3.32
CA ALA A 94 -9.17 4.76 -3.34
C ALA A 94 -9.26 3.24 -3.59
N VAL A 95 -8.51 2.72 -4.57
CA VAL A 95 -8.47 1.27 -4.84
C VAL A 95 -7.92 0.50 -3.65
N LYS A 96 -6.83 0.96 -3.02
CA LYS A 96 -6.27 0.34 -1.81
C LYS A 96 -7.29 0.27 -0.68
N VAL A 97 -7.92 1.41 -0.35
CA VAL A 97 -8.89 1.50 0.74
C VAL A 97 -10.10 0.59 0.50
N VAL A 98 -10.66 0.62 -0.73
CA VAL A 98 -11.81 -0.24 -1.07
C VAL A 98 -11.47 -1.71 -0.98
N LEU A 99 -10.30 -2.12 -1.53
CA LEU A 99 -9.88 -3.52 -1.50
C LEU A 99 -9.57 -4.00 -0.08
N VAL A 100 -8.86 -3.20 0.72
CA VAL A 100 -8.59 -3.52 2.13
C VAL A 100 -9.90 -3.65 2.91
N TRP A 101 -10.83 -2.69 2.74
CA TRP A 101 -12.14 -2.76 3.38
C TRP A 101 -12.92 -4.02 2.98
N ALA A 102 -12.92 -4.38 1.69
CA ALA A 102 -13.62 -5.55 1.19
C ALA A 102 -13.01 -6.86 1.71
N VAL A 103 -11.67 -6.95 1.82
CA VAL A 103 -10.98 -8.11 2.41
C VAL A 103 -11.26 -8.21 3.91
N LEU A 104 -11.24 -7.10 4.64
CA LEU A 104 -11.59 -7.08 6.08
C LEU A 104 -13.07 -7.44 6.35
N ARG A 105 -13.94 -7.31 5.33
CA ARG A 105 -15.34 -7.76 5.35
C ARG A 105 -15.52 -9.19 4.83
N ASP A 106 -14.44 -9.96 4.71
CA ASP A 106 -14.44 -11.35 4.24
C ASP A 106 -15.14 -11.55 2.88
N LYS A 107 -15.07 -10.54 2.01
CA LYS A 107 -15.62 -10.62 0.64
C LYS A 107 -14.66 -11.40 -0.26
N LEU A 108 -14.98 -12.67 -0.52
CA LEU A 108 -14.14 -13.57 -1.31
C LEU A 108 -13.76 -13.03 -2.70
N TRP A 109 -14.61 -12.21 -3.33
CA TRP A 109 -14.31 -11.60 -4.62
C TRP A 109 -13.19 -10.55 -4.55
N ALA A 110 -12.96 -9.94 -3.38
CA ALA A 110 -11.95 -8.91 -3.20
C ALA A 110 -10.52 -9.46 -3.23
N TYR A 111 -10.32 -10.70 -2.79
CA TYR A 111 -8.98 -11.33 -2.74
C TYR A 111 -8.30 -11.40 -4.10
N PRO A 112 -8.93 -11.96 -5.17
CA PRO A 112 -8.28 -12.02 -6.48
C PRO A 112 -8.04 -10.64 -7.08
N TRP A 113 -8.95 -9.68 -6.88
CA TRP A 113 -8.76 -8.31 -7.33
C TRP A 113 -7.62 -7.60 -6.61
N MET A 114 -7.50 -7.82 -5.30
CA MET A 114 -6.39 -7.28 -4.52
C MET A 114 -5.05 -7.84 -4.98
N ILE A 115 -4.97 -9.15 -5.22
CA ILE A 115 -3.76 -9.80 -5.73
C ILE A 115 -3.42 -9.27 -7.12
N ALA A 116 -4.39 -9.17 -8.03
CA ALA A 116 -4.17 -8.64 -9.38
C ALA A 116 -3.65 -7.20 -9.36
N PHE A 117 -4.26 -6.35 -8.52
CA PHE A 117 -3.84 -4.97 -8.36
C PHE A 117 -2.42 -4.84 -7.79
N LEU A 118 -2.13 -5.58 -6.71
CA LEU A 118 -0.78 -5.61 -6.11
C LEU A 118 0.27 -6.14 -7.10
N MET A 119 -0.06 -7.19 -7.87
CA MET A 119 0.84 -7.71 -8.89
C MET A 119 1.14 -6.69 -9.99
N ALA A 120 0.13 -5.98 -10.48
CA ALA A 120 0.33 -4.89 -11.45
C ALA A 120 1.24 -3.80 -10.88
N PHE A 121 1.07 -3.51 -9.58
CA PHE A 121 1.87 -2.52 -8.86
C PHE A 121 3.32 -2.96 -8.67
N ILE A 122 3.54 -4.21 -8.26
CA ILE A 122 4.88 -4.80 -8.13
C ILE A 122 5.62 -4.77 -9.48
N LEU A 123 4.93 -5.07 -10.58
CA LEU A 123 5.52 -4.99 -11.92
C LEU A 123 5.94 -3.56 -12.27
N TYR A 124 5.09 -2.57 -11.99
CA TYR A 124 5.42 -1.15 -12.18
C TYR A 124 6.60 -0.73 -11.29
N GLN A 125 6.57 -1.02 -10.01
CA GLN A 125 7.65 -0.72 -9.07
C GLN A 125 8.95 -1.40 -9.46
N SER A 126 8.90 -2.65 -9.95
CA SER A 126 10.08 -3.37 -10.42
C SER A 126 10.70 -2.70 -11.63
N TYR A 127 9.89 -2.20 -12.56
CA TYR A 127 10.37 -1.41 -13.70
C TYR A 127 11.04 -0.12 -13.21
N GLU A 128 10.38 0.63 -12.34
CA GLU A 128 10.92 1.87 -11.76
C GLU A 128 12.23 1.62 -11.00
N LEU A 129 12.32 0.52 -10.26
CA LEU A 129 13.51 0.13 -9.51
C LEU A 129 14.72 -0.16 -10.42
N VAL A 130 14.47 -0.67 -11.64
CA VAL A 130 15.54 -0.90 -12.64
C VAL A 130 16.01 0.41 -13.27
N VAL A 131 15.07 1.35 -13.48
CA VAL A 131 15.36 2.65 -14.12
C VAL A 131 15.98 3.63 -13.14
N ALA A 132 15.46 3.69 -11.91
CA ALA A 132 15.88 4.62 -10.87
C ALA A 132 15.92 3.90 -9.51
N PHE A 133 17.08 3.29 -9.18
CA PHE A 133 17.22 2.54 -7.94
C PHE A 133 17.00 3.44 -6.71
N SER A 134 16.09 3.03 -5.84
CA SER A 134 15.86 3.66 -4.53
C SER A 134 15.65 2.59 -3.45
N TRP A 135 16.35 2.72 -2.34
CA TRP A 135 16.19 1.83 -1.19
C TRP A 135 14.75 1.84 -0.63
N GLY A 136 14.10 3.01 -0.62
CA GLY A 136 12.70 3.13 -0.22
C GLY A 136 11.76 2.35 -1.13
N LEU A 137 11.96 2.44 -2.45
CA LEU A 137 11.19 1.71 -3.44
C LEU A 137 11.43 0.19 -3.34
N ALA A 138 12.69 -0.23 -3.10
CA ALA A 138 13.03 -1.64 -2.90
C ALA A 138 12.33 -2.23 -1.67
N LEU A 139 12.32 -1.49 -0.54
CA LEU A 139 11.63 -1.89 0.68
C LEU A 139 10.11 -1.97 0.47
N LEU A 140 9.53 -0.99 -0.23
CA LEU A 140 8.10 -0.96 -0.55
C LEU A 140 7.70 -2.14 -1.43
N THR A 141 8.49 -2.45 -2.45
CA THR A 141 8.27 -3.60 -3.33
C THR A 141 8.35 -4.92 -2.56
N ALA A 142 9.35 -5.08 -1.68
CA ALA A 142 9.48 -6.26 -0.83
C ALA A 142 8.25 -6.42 0.11
N PHE A 143 7.76 -5.31 0.66
CA PHE A 143 6.55 -5.31 1.50
C PHE A 143 5.30 -5.68 0.70
N ASP A 144 5.15 -5.19 -0.53
CA ASP A 144 4.03 -5.54 -1.40
C ASP A 144 4.05 -7.03 -1.79
N ILE A 145 5.22 -7.59 -2.10
CA ILE A 145 5.38 -9.04 -2.33
C ILE A 145 4.97 -9.86 -1.10
N PHE A 146 5.37 -9.42 0.10
CA PHE A 146 4.99 -10.07 1.34
C PHE A 146 3.47 -10.05 1.56
N ILE A 147 2.78 -8.93 1.26
CA ILE A 147 1.32 -8.83 1.35
C ILE A 147 0.63 -9.73 0.32
N VAL A 148 1.13 -9.83 -0.91
CA VAL A 148 0.60 -10.76 -1.92
C VAL A 148 0.68 -12.19 -1.41
N TRP A 149 1.82 -12.58 -0.84
CA TRP A 149 1.99 -13.92 -0.29
C TRP A 149 1.01 -14.21 0.84
N LEU A 150 0.87 -13.28 1.81
CA LEU A 150 -0.10 -13.41 2.91
C LEU A 150 -1.55 -13.49 2.39
N THR A 151 -1.92 -12.63 1.46
CA THR A 151 -3.26 -12.58 0.88
C THR A 151 -3.59 -13.88 0.13
N TRP A 152 -2.63 -14.41 -0.62
CA TRP A 152 -2.77 -15.70 -1.30
C TRP A 152 -2.94 -16.86 -0.33
N HIS A 153 -2.15 -16.88 0.73
CA HIS A 153 -2.24 -17.89 1.78
C HIS A 153 -3.62 -17.89 2.45
N GLU A 154 -4.11 -16.71 2.83
CA GLU A 154 -5.42 -16.55 3.46
C GLU A 154 -6.57 -16.91 2.51
N TYR A 155 -6.50 -16.48 1.25
CA TYR A 155 -7.47 -16.85 0.21
C TYR A 155 -7.61 -18.37 0.06
N ARG A 156 -6.49 -19.10 0.04
CA ARG A 156 -6.51 -20.57 -0.04
C ARG A 156 -7.14 -21.19 1.21
N ALA A 157 -6.86 -20.66 2.39
CA ALA A 157 -7.43 -21.15 3.62
C ALA A 157 -8.97 -20.93 3.69
N HIS A 158 -9.46 -19.76 3.25
CA HIS A 158 -10.89 -19.47 3.17
C HIS A 158 -11.61 -20.35 2.15
N ARG A 159 -11.04 -20.55 0.99
CA ARG A 159 -11.61 -21.41 -0.06
C ARG A 159 -11.73 -22.87 0.38
N ALA A 160 -10.76 -23.37 1.15
CA ALA A 160 -10.80 -24.73 1.69
C ALA A 160 -11.91 -24.89 2.74
N ARG A 161 -12.16 -23.88 3.58
CA ARG A 161 -13.26 -23.88 4.59
C ARG A 161 -14.64 -23.87 3.92
N SER A 162 -14.82 -23.09 2.87
CA SER A 162 -16.10 -23.02 2.15
C SER A 162 -16.45 -24.29 1.40
N ALA A 163 -15.45 -25.11 1.01
CA ALA A 163 -15.66 -26.39 0.34
C ALA A 163 -16.09 -27.54 1.29
N HIS A 164 -15.86 -27.41 2.61
CA HIS A 164 -16.16 -28.44 3.59
C HIS A 164 -17.56 -28.31 4.27
N THR A 165 -18.31 -27.24 4.01
CA THR A 165 -19.60 -26.96 4.68
C THR A 165 -20.85 -27.59 4.02
N PRO A 166 -20.89 -28.06 2.76
CA PRO A 166 -22.14 -28.54 2.16
C PRO A 166 -22.63 -29.92 2.60
N ALA A 167 -21.76 -30.82 3.08
CA ALA A 167 -22.14 -32.22 3.29
C ALA A 167 -22.67 -32.57 4.69
N GLY A 168 -22.40 -31.73 5.70
CA GLY A 168 -22.76 -32.05 7.09
C GLY A 168 -24.22 -31.74 7.48
N ASN A 169 -24.90 -30.84 6.78
CA ASN A 169 -26.26 -30.45 7.12
C ASN A 169 -27.35 -31.30 6.44
N ALA A 170 -27.06 -31.94 5.31
CA ALA A 170 -28.00 -32.81 4.64
C ALA A 170 -28.17 -34.14 5.38
N ALA A 171 -27.14 -34.63 6.07
CA ALA A 171 -27.20 -35.89 6.84
C ALA A 171 -27.86 -35.77 8.24
N ARG A 172 -28.15 -34.57 8.70
CA ARG A 172 -28.86 -34.35 10.00
C ARG A 172 -30.34 -34.06 9.85
N GLN A 173 -30.86 -33.95 8.62
CA GLN A 173 -32.28 -33.70 8.32
C GLN A 173 -32.97 -34.89 7.64
N ALA A 174 -32.28 -36.02 7.47
CA ALA A 174 -32.84 -37.32 7.10
C ALA A 174 -32.81 -38.27 8.31
#